data_8fc9b07822ff718b22f6cd4d66a22cdf
#
_entry.id   8fc9b07822ff718b22f6cd4d66a22cdf
#
_cell.length_a   1.000
_cell.length_b   1.000
_cell.length_c   1.000
_cell.angle_alpha   90.00
_cell.angle_beta   90.00
_cell.angle_gamma   90.00
#
_symmetry.space_group_name_H-M   'P 1'
#
loop_
_entity.id
_entity.type
_entity.pdbx_description
1 polymer ?
#
loop_
_entity_poly.entity_id
_entity_poly.type
_entity_poly.pdbx_seq_one_letter_code
_entity_poly.pdbx_strand_id
1 'polypeptide(L)'
;MIPRVHPRGIYATNALAKALGRPVSEQDGLTEYTVVAHWAGLDDHTPDDEHKTWTSAQWAAHLTDPGWLYPSAASPQGDRRAIWHADVLLAPGDRVLTGPEWAEIAHRLARAAGVQTPGDEHGCRWIGVQAKPGRLHLLANLIRPDDTWTRQPRWMAQVLSQECRRIEADLGLTSPQRGPDPAQAARFAARTPAPDTTPLVEPAADTTAQLAQLLHQLADEATGPLATVRGLVEHAAHRLDGLPHAYGPATGHQLEFVARRLYGIQQDLKTTAVALPGTATSTAPSTRAVAAPQTAPARRSR
;
A
#
# COMPACT_ATOMS: atom_id res chain seq x y z
N MET A 1 -9.39 -0.80 -7.36
CA MET A 1 -8.37 -1.60 -8.12
C MET A 1 -8.41 -3.05 -7.65
N ILE A 2 -8.35 -4.02 -8.57
CA ILE A 2 -8.45 -5.46 -8.25
C ILE A 2 -7.12 -6.12 -8.62
N PRO A 3 -6.28 -6.48 -7.65
CA PRO A 3 -5.03 -7.18 -7.92
C PRO A 3 -5.27 -8.68 -8.10
N ARG A 4 -4.49 -9.28 -8.99
CA ARG A 4 -4.47 -10.70 -9.25
C ARG A 4 -3.03 -11.20 -9.36
N VAL A 5 -2.66 -12.23 -8.61
CA VAL A 5 -1.37 -12.86 -8.67
C VAL A 5 -1.47 -14.15 -9.47
N HIS A 6 -0.55 -14.34 -10.40
CA HIS A 6 -0.49 -15.52 -11.27
C HIS A 6 0.50 -16.56 -10.76
N PRO A 7 0.35 -17.83 -11.14
CA PRO A 7 1.37 -18.84 -10.90
C PRO A 7 2.71 -18.41 -11.49
N ARG A 8 3.80 -18.68 -10.77
CA ARG A 8 5.16 -18.40 -11.24
C ARG A 8 5.52 -19.27 -12.46
N GLY A 9 6.31 -18.70 -13.37
CA GLY A 9 6.83 -19.34 -14.56
C GLY A 9 8.35 -19.44 -14.57
N ILE A 10 8.88 -20.14 -15.57
CA ILE A 10 10.33 -20.22 -15.83
C ILE A 10 10.74 -19.13 -16.84
N TYR A 11 9.92 -18.89 -17.86
CA TYR A 11 10.19 -17.96 -18.94
C TYR A 11 9.23 -16.77 -18.88
N ALA A 12 9.76 -15.58 -19.11
CA ALA A 12 8.97 -14.35 -19.11
C ALA A 12 8.06 -14.23 -20.35
N THR A 13 8.36 -14.96 -21.43
CA THR A 13 7.61 -14.92 -22.69
C THR A 13 6.10 -15.11 -22.49
N ASN A 14 5.69 -16.11 -21.70
CA ASN A 14 4.28 -16.39 -21.47
C ASN A 14 3.59 -15.29 -20.63
N ALA A 15 4.30 -14.78 -19.62
CA ALA A 15 3.78 -13.72 -18.78
C ALA A 15 3.65 -12.40 -19.56
N LEU A 16 4.64 -12.08 -20.40
CA LEU A 16 4.65 -10.89 -21.24
C LEU A 16 3.61 -10.99 -22.37
N ALA A 17 3.47 -12.14 -23.03
CA ALA A 17 2.41 -12.36 -24.02
C ALA A 17 1.02 -12.15 -23.43
N LYS A 18 0.81 -12.60 -22.18
CA LYS A 18 -0.44 -12.37 -21.45
C LYS A 18 -0.67 -10.88 -21.14
N ALA A 19 0.36 -10.16 -20.74
CA ALA A 19 0.31 -8.73 -20.47
C ALA A 19 -0.03 -7.94 -21.74
N LEU A 20 0.61 -8.26 -22.85
CA LEU A 20 0.40 -7.63 -24.14
C LEU A 20 -0.94 -8.05 -24.80
N GLY A 21 -1.43 -9.24 -24.47
CA GLY A 21 -2.60 -9.85 -25.12
C GLY A 21 -2.29 -10.36 -26.55
N ARG A 22 -1.02 -10.53 -26.88
CA ARG A 22 -0.51 -11.03 -28.15
C ARG A 22 0.81 -11.79 -27.95
N PRO A 23 1.26 -12.63 -28.90
CA PRO A 23 2.56 -13.30 -28.81
C PRO A 23 3.71 -12.28 -28.75
N VAL A 24 4.78 -12.67 -28.06
CA VAL A 24 6.05 -11.96 -28.06
C VAL A 24 6.70 -12.06 -29.42
N SER A 25 7.30 -10.97 -29.92
CA SER A 25 7.85 -10.84 -31.28
C SER A 25 9.16 -10.08 -31.28
N GLU A 26 10.08 -10.45 -32.19
CA GLU A 26 11.32 -9.73 -32.50
C GLU A 26 11.07 -8.43 -33.28
N GLN A 27 9.89 -8.26 -33.85
CA GLN A 27 9.55 -7.13 -34.71
C GLN A 27 8.67 -6.10 -34.02
N ASP A 28 8.23 -6.38 -32.80
CA ASP A 28 7.26 -5.60 -32.06
C ASP A 28 7.94 -4.81 -30.95
N GLY A 29 8.35 -3.58 -31.26
CA GLY A 29 8.93 -2.65 -30.31
C GLY A 29 7.90 -2.22 -29.26
N LEU A 30 8.30 -2.25 -28.00
CA LEU A 30 7.50 -1.72 -26.92
C LEU A 30 7.96 -0.29 -26.61
N THR A 31 7.03 0.64 -26.71
CA THR A 31 7.29 2.05 -26.38
C THR A 31 7.24 2.28 -24.87
N GLU A 32 7.74 3.42 -24.41
CA GLU A 32 7.61 3.91 -23.03
C GLU A 32 6.15 4.05 -22.55
N TYR A 33 5.20 4.14 -23.48
CA TYR A 33 3.76 4.11 -23.15
C TYR A 33 3.25 2.71 -22.81
N THR A 34 3.98 1.67 -23.26
CA THR A 34 3.64 0.27 -22.97
C THR A 34 4.39 -0.24 -21.75
N VAL A 35 5.71 0.02 -21.68
CA VAL A 35 6.52 -0.25 -20.48
C VAL A 35 6.62 1.04 -19.68
N VAL A 36 5.74 1.20 -18.72
CA VAL A 36 5.57 2.44 -17.94
C VAL A 36 6.57 2.57 -16.79
N ALA A 37 7.20 1.49 -16.38
CA ALA A 37 8.22 1.49 -15.33
C ALA A 37 9.08 0.21 -15.44
N HIS A 38 10.30 0.29 -14.98
CA HIS A 38 11.24 -0.82 -14.95
C HIS A 38 12.19 -0.73 -13.75
N TRP A 39 13.00 -1.74 -13.56
CA TRP A 39 14.08 -1.78 -12.60
C TRP A 39 15.12 -0.70 -12.92
N ALA A 40 15.50 0.10 -11.92
CA ALA A 40 16.42 1.24 -12.11
C ALA A 40 17.80 0.84 -12.61
N GLY A 41 18.34 -0.32 -12.23
CA GLY A 41 19.63 -0.80 -12.72
C GLY A 41 19.66 -1.11 -14.22
N LEU A 42 18.53 -1.05 -14.92
CA LEU A 42 18.50 -1.15 -16.38
C LEU A 42 19.17 0.06 -17.04
N ASP A 43 18.98 1.25 -16.50
CA ASP A 43 19.56 2.49 -17.02
C ASP A 43 21.09 2.48 -16.94
N ASP A 44 21.67 1.78 -15.95
CA ASP A 44 23.10 1.62 -15.79
C ASP A 44 23.68 0.58 -16.78
N HIS A 45 22.85 -0.35 -17.24
CA HIS A 45 23.27 -1.47 -18.11
C HIS A 45 23.03 -1.20 -19.62
N THR A 46 22.19 -0.22 -19.95
CA THR A 46 21.85 0.15 -21.32
C THR A 46 22.20 1.61 -21.57
N PRO A 47 23.44 1.91 -22.02
CA PRO A 47 23.79 3.27 -22.38
C PRO A 47 22.87 3.80 -23.49
N ASP A 48 22.62 5.09 -23.46
CA ASP A 48 21.84 5.80 -24.49
C ASP A 48 20.36 5.40 -24.59
N ASP A 49 19.75 4.91 -23.50
CA ASP A 49 18.32 4.58 -23.49
C ASP A 49 17.88 3.52 -24.52
N GLU A 50 18.78 2.62 -24.93
CA GLU A 50 18.48 1.57 -25.91
C GLU A 50 17.23 0.75 -25.60
N HIS A 51 16.94 0.54 -24.29
CA HIS A 51 15.76 -0.21 -23.84
C HIS A 51 14.43 0.41 -24.30
N LYS A 52 14.41 1.72 -24.62
CA LYS A 52 13.21 2.40 -25.14
C LYS A 52 12.77 1.91 -26.52
N THR A 53 13.68 1.27 -27.24
CA THR A 53 13.43 0.69 -28.56
C THR A 53 13.34 -0.83 -28.55
N TRP A 54 13.47 -1.45 -27.38
CA TRP A 54 13.48 -2.91 -27.27
C TRP A 54 12.18 -3.53 -27.75
N THR A 55 12.33 -4.63 -28.47
CA THR A 55 11.21 -5.48 -28.86
C THR A 55 10.64 -6.25 -27.66
N SER A 56 9.44 -6.74 -27.81
CA SER A 56 8.83 -7.58 -26.76
C SER A 56 9.65 -8.86 -26.49
N ALA A 57 10.37 -9.37 -27.49
CA ALA A 57 11.28 -10.50 -27.33
C ALA A 57 12.52 -10.12 -26.50
N GLN A 58 13.11 -8.93 -26.73
CA GLN A 58 14.24 -8.44 -25.94
C GLN A 58 13.84 -8.20 -24.48
N TRP A 59 12.67 -7.64 -24.20
CA TRP A 59 12.14 -7.51 -22.84
C TRP A 59 11.94 -8.87 -22.16
N ALA A 60 11.41 -9.86 -22.91
CA ALA A 60 11.24 -11.21 -22.37
C ALA A 60 12.58 -11.89 -22.07
N ALA A 61 13.59 -11.73 -22.95
CA ALA A 61 14.93 -12.21 -22.74
C ALA A 61 15.55 -11.57 -21.49
N HIS A 62 15.54 -10.23 -21.40
CA HIS A 62 16.06 -9.48 -20.25
C HIS A 62 15.52 -9.99 -18.92
N LEU A 63 14.20 -10.24 -18.83
CA LEU A 63 13.58 -10.79 -17.63
C LEU A 63 13.93 -12.26 -17.39
N THR A 64 14.24 -13.04 -18.42
CA THR A 64 14.54 -14.48 -18.29
C THR A 64 16.02 -14.74 -17.98
N ASP A 65 16.91 -13.89 -18.43
CA ASP A 65 18.37 -14.03 -18.32
C ASP A 65 18.89 -14.36 -16.92
N PRO A 66 18.42 -13.76 -15.82
CA PRO A 66 18.92 -14.14 -14.49
C PRO A 66 18.81 -15.62 -14.20
N GLY A 67 17.79 -16.31 -14.73
CA GLY A 67 17.66 -17.76 -14.59
C GLY A 67 18.77 -18.57 -15.30
N TRP A 68 19.41 -17.99 -16.33
CA TRP A 68 20.54 -18.58 -17.03
C TRP A 68 21.87 -18.16 -16.42
N LEU A 69 21.99 -16.89 -16.04
CA LEU A 69 23.20 -16.32 -15.45
C LEU A 69 23.50 -16.91 -14.06
N TYR A 70 22.46 -17.22 -13.30
CA TYR A 70 22.54 -17.72 -11.93
C TYR A 70 21.85 -19.09 -11.80
N PRO A 71 22.48 -20.17 -12.32
CA PRO A 71 21.87 -21.49 -12.37
C PRO A 71 21.70 -22.17 -11.01
N SER A 72 22.44 -21.73 -9.99
CA SER A 72 22.33 -22.20 -8.61
C SER A 72 21.16 -21.60 -7.84
N ALA A 73 20.66 -20.45 -8.26
CA ALA A 73 19.55 -19.78 -7.59
C ALA A 73 18.27 -20.61 -7.68
N ALA A 74 17.68 -20.87 -6.53
CA ALA A 74 16.41 -21.58 -6.40
C ALA A 74 15.51 -20.94 -5.34
N SER A 75 14.22 -21.15 -5.48
CA SER A 75 13.27 -20.72 -4.48
C SER A 75 13.49 -21.45 -3.13
N PRO A 76 12.95 -20.94 -2.02
CA PRO A 76 12.96 -21.67 -0.74
C PRO A 76 12.35 -23.08 -0.82
N GLN A 77 11.55 -23.37 -1.85
CA GLN A 77 10.94 -24.67 -2.13
C GLN A 77 11.79 -25.51 -3.10
N GLY A 78 12.94 -25.03 -3.53
CA GLY A 78 13.86 -25.73 -4.46
C GLY A 78 13.43 -25.68 -5.93
N ASP A 79 12.36 -24.94 -6.28
CA ASP A 79 11.95 -24.79 -7.68
C ASP A 79 12.64 -23.58 -8.36
N ARG A 80 12.72 -23.62 -9.69
CA ARG A 80 13.34 -22.58 -10.53
C ARG A 80 12.33 -21.70 -11.27
N ARG A 81 11.08 -21.65 -10.83
CA ARG A 81 10.04 -20.78 -11.41
C ARG A 81 10.20 -19.36 -10.89
N ALA A 82 11.17 -18.66 -11.48
CA ALA A 82 11.60 -17.35 -11.02
C ALA A 82 10.72 -16.20 -11.54
N ILE A 83 9.97 -16.42 -12.62
CA ILE A 83 9.15 -15.35 -13.19
C ILE A 83 7.88 -15.21 -12.39
N TRP A 84 7.78 -14.11 -11.65
CA TRP A 84 6.60 -13.66 -10.95
C TRP A 84 5.78 -12.71 -11.82
N HIS A 85 4.46 -12.84 -11.75
CA HIS A 85 3.54 -12.04 -12.52
C HIS A 85 2.31 -11.68 -11.68
N ALA A 86 1.96 -10.40 -11.65
CA ALA A 86 0.70 -9.92 -11.12
C ALA A 86 0.07 -8.93 -12.09
N ASP A 87 -1.25 -8.80 -12.07
CA ASP A 87 -1.95 -7.73 -12.76
C ASP A 87 -2.90 -7.00 -11.83
N VAL A 88 -3.14 -5.74 -12.15
CA VAL A 88 -4.10 -4.88 -11.45
C VAL A 88 -5.06 -4.28 -12.48
N LEU A 89 -6.34 -4.37 -12.18
CA LEU A 89 -7.42 -3.82 -13.00
C LEU A 89 -8.10 -2.68 -12.25
N LEU A 90 -8.28 -1.53 -12.90
CA LEU A 90 -9.11 -0.42 -12.41
C LEU A 90 -10.58 -0.84 -12.31
N ALA A 91 -11.32 -0.17 -11.45
CA ALA A 91 -12.77 -0.32 -11.42
C ALA A 91 -13.41 0.19 -12.73
N PRO A 92 -14.49 -0.43 -13.21
CA PRO A 92 -15.25 0.11 -14.33
C PRO A 92 -15.73 1.53 -14.00
N GLY A 93 -15.47 2.46 -14.92
CA GLY A 93 -15.87 3.87 -14.76
C GLY A 93 -14.83 4.75 -14.09
N ASP A 94 -13.69 4.22 -13.67
CA ASP A 94 -12.57 5.06 -13.25
C ASP A 94 -12.05 5.92 -14.42
N ARG A 95 -11.47 7.06 -14.06
CA ARG A 95 -10.83 7.93 -15.03
C ARG A 95 -9.64 7.26 -15.72
N VAL A 96 -9.31 7.72 -16.90
CA VAL A 96 -8.06 7.33 -17.56
C VAL A 96 -6.87 7.89 -16.78
N LEU A 97 -5.91 7.03 -16.47
CA LEU A 97 -4.68 7.41 -15.80
C LEU A 97 -3.63 7.79 -16.84
N THR A 98 -2.79 8.75 -16.48
CA THR A 98 -1.62 9.18 -17.27
C THR A 98 -0.46 8.18 -17.16
N GLY A 99 0.52 8.24 -18.07
CA GLY A 99 1.73 7.43 -18.00
C GLY A 99 2.47 7.54 -16.65
N PRO A 100 2.76 8.75 -16.15
CA PRO A 100 3.39 8.95 -14.84
C PRO A 100 2.59 8.34 -13.66
N GLU A 101 1.25 8.41 -13.69
CA GLU A 101 0.42 7.77 -12.66
C GLU A 101 0.53 6.25 -12.72
N TRP A 102 0.55 5.66 -13.92
CA TRP A 102 0.79 4.22 -14.09
C TRP A 102 2.19 3.80 -13.64
N ALA A 103 3.20 4.62 -13.89
CA ALA A 103 4.56 4.39 -13.41
C ALA A 103 4.62 4.39 -11.88
N GLU A 104 4.01 5.37 -11.22
CA GLU A 104 3.95 5.42 -9.76
C GLU A 104 3.20 4.21 -9.17
N ILE A 105 2.08 3.82 -9.77
CA ILE A 105 1.36 2.61 -9.39
C ILE A 105 2.25 1.37 -9.51
N ALA A 106 3.00 1.24 -10.62
CA ALA A 106 3.91 0.13 -10.84
C ALA A 106 5.00 0.07 -9.77
N HIS A 107 5.65 1.20 -9.46
CA HIS A 107 6.67 1.29 -8.41
C HIS A 107 6.12 0.95 -7.02
N ARG A 108 4.95 1.46 -6.66
CA ARG A 108 4.31 1.17 -5.38
C ARG A 108 3.99 -0.31 -5.21
N LEU A 109 3.42 -0.92 -6.25
CA LEU A 109 3.10 -2.34 -6.23
C LEU A 109 4.35 -3.22 -6.26
N ALA A 110 5.40 -2.84 -6.99
CA ALA A 110 6.69 -3.52 -7.00
C ALA A 110 7.34 -3.50 -5.60
N ARG A 111 7.29 -2.36 -4.91
CA ARG A 111 7.74 -2.24 -3.50
C ARG A 111 6.90 -3.11 -2.56
N ALA A 112 5.59 -3.05 -2.67
CA ALA A 112 4.68 -3.87 -1.86
C ALA A 112 4.89 -5.37 -2.08
N ALA A 113 5.21 -5.78 -3.32
CA ALA A 113 5.53 -7.16 -3.66
C ALA A 113 6.94 -7.60 -3.23
N GLY A 114 7.78 -6.70 -2.74
CA GLY A 114 9.16 -6.98 -2.35
C GLY A 114 10.11 -7.22 -3.52
N VAL A 115 9.72 -6.88 -4.76
CA VAL A 115 10.59 -6.99 -5.95
C VAL A 115 11.42 -5.73 -6.19
N GLN A 116 10.99 -4.60 -5.63
CA GLN A 116 11.76 -3.36 -5.62
C GLN A 116 12.02 -2.91 -4.19
N THR A 117 13.29 -2.63 -3.89
CA THR A 117 13.70 -1.94 -2.66
C THR A 117 14.29 -0.58 -3.05
N PRO A 118 13.83 0.54 -2.49
CA PRO A 118 14.42 1.84 -2.78
C PRO A 118 15.93 1.86 -2.47
N GLY A 119 16.73 2.33 -3.42
CA GLY A 119 18.19 2.39 -3.30
C GLY A 119 18.92 1.05 -3.51
N ASP A 120 18.21 0.00 -3.90
CA ASP A 120 18.81 -1.31 -4.22
C ASP A 120 19.02 -1.43 -5.75
N GLU A 121 20.19 -1.03 -6.20
CA GLU A 121 20.62 -1.14 -7.61
C GLU A 121 20.78 -2.59 -8.06
N HIS A 122 20.99 -3.51 -7.10
CA HIS A 122 21.11 -4.96 -7.34
C HIS A 122 19.77 -5.69 -7.11
N GLY A 123 18.67 -4.98 -7.20
CA GLY A 123 17.32 -5.54 -7.08
C GLY A 123 16.94 -6.51 -8.20
N CYS A 124 15.77 -7.11 -8.07
CA CYS A 124 15.20 -7.94 -9.13
C CYS A 124 15.02 -7.16 -10.43
N ARG A 125 15.25 -7.79 -11.56
CA ARG A 125 14.79 -7.26 -12.85
C ARG A 125 13.27 -7.32 -12.89
N TRP A 126 12.62 -6.19 -13.10
CA TRP A 126 11.17 -6.12 -13.19
C TRP A 126 10.72 -5.03 -14.16
N ILE A 127 9.51 -5.19 -14.70
CA ILE A 127 8.85 -4.21 -15.56
C ILE A 127 7.38 -4.06 -15.20
N GLY A 128 6.85 -2.86 -15.42
CA GLY A 128 5.42 -2.53 -15.41
C GLY A 128 4.91 -2.34 -16.83
N VAL A 129 3.94 -3.15 -17.25
CA VAL A 129 3.39 -3.15 -18.63
C VAL A 129 1.95 -2.71 -18.62
N GLN A 130 1.65 -1.63 -19.34
CA GLN A 130 0.30 -1.09 -19.52
C GLN A 130 -0.07 -1.16 -21.00
N ALA A 131 -0.37 -2.36 -21.50
CA ALA A 131 -0.75 -2.58 -22.90
C ALA A 131 -2.25 -2.45 -23.16
N LYS A 132 -3.08 -2.48 -22.11
CA LYS A 132 -4.54 -2.39 -22.22
C LYS A 132 -5.06 -1.28 -21.30
N PRO A 133 -6.04 -0.48 -21.74
CA PRO A 133 -6.64 0.55 -20.90
C PRO A 133 -7.12 -0.03 -19.57
N GLY A 134 -6.83 0.70 -18.49
CA GLY A 134 -7.26 0.34 -17.13
C GLY A 134 -6.60 -0.89 -16.53
N ARG A 135 -5.56 -1.46 -17.15
CA ARG A 135 -4.86 -2.65 -16.63
C ARG A 135 -3.35 -2.47 -16.66
N LEU A 136 -2.72 -2.74 -15.54
CA LEU A 136 -1.27 -2.79 -15.38
C LEU A 136 -0.85 -4.22 -15.06
N HIS A 137 0.20 -4.69 -15.71
CA HIS A 137 0.86 -5.95 -15.39
C HIS A 137 2.24 -5.67 -14.81
N LEU A 138 2.61 -6.39 -13.76
CA LEU A 138 3.94 -6.40 -13.17
C LEU A 138 4.58 -7.75 -13.41
N LEU A 139 5.75 -7.74 -14.02
CA LEU A 139 6.55 -8.94 -14.27
C LEU A 139 7.91 -8.77 -13.61
N ALA A 140 8.40 -9.78 -12.91
CA ALA A 140 9.71 -9.74 -12.28
C ALA A 140 10.38 -11.10 -12.32
N ASN A 141 11.71 -11.09 -12.39
CA ASN A 141 12.50 -12.28 -12.10
C ASN A 141 12.96 -12.22 -10.64
N LEU A 142 12.62 -13.23 -9.86
CA LEU A 142 12.91 -13.26 -8.42
C LEU A 142 14.37 -13.63 -8.11
N ILE A 143 15.18 -13.95 -9.12
CA ILE A 143 16.63 -14.15 -8.98
C ILE A 143 17.30 -12.79 -9.09
N ARG A 144 18.12 -12.47 -8.11
CA ARG A 144 18.89 -11.24 -8.03
C ARG A 144 20.27 -11.41 -8.68
N PRO A 145 20.94 -10.30 -9.03
CA PRO A 145 22.31 -10.35 -9.57
C PRO A 145 23.37 -10.93 -8.61
N ASP A 146 23.07 -11.02 -7.32
CA ASP A 146 23.93 -11.63 -6.29
C ASP A 146 23.68 -13.13 -6.09
N ASP A 147 23.05 -13.82 -7.06
CA ASP A 147 22.68 -15.25 -7.01
C ASP A 147 21.71 -15.60 -5.85
N THR A 148 21.06 -14.62 -5.28
CA THR A 148 20.07 -14.83 -4.22
C THR A 148 18.65 -14.82 -4.74
N TRP A 149 17.74 -15.38 -3.98
CA TRP A 149 16.31 -15.38 -4.28
C TRP A 149 15.59 -14.32 -3.49
N THR A 150 14.83 -13.46 -4.17
CA THR A 150 14.01 -12.44 -3.52
C THR A 150 12.88 -13.06 -2.70
N ARG A 151 12.82 -12.69 -1.45
CA ARG A 151 11.74 -13.11 -0.55
C ARG A 151 10.51 -12.24 -0.75
N GLN A 152 9.43 -12.87 -1.15
CA GLN A 152 8.14 -12.21 -1.30
C GLN A 152 7.30 -12.35 -0.02
N PRO A 153 6.39 -11.37 0.26
CA PRO A 153 5.44 -11.48 1.36
C PRO A 153 4.59 -12.76 1.28
N ARG A 154 4.35 -13.41 2.42
CA ARG A 154 3.55 -14.64 2.51
C ARG A 154 2.12 -14.48 1.96
N TRP A 155 1.51 -13.32 2.22
CA TRP A 155 0.12 -13.02 1.88
C TRP A 155 0.06 -12.01 0.73
N MET A 156 0.74 -12.32 -0.37
CA MET A 156 0.92 -11.42 -1.53
C MET A 156 -0.38 -10.77 -2.00
N ALA A 157 -1.44 -11.55 -2.19
CA ALA A 157 -2.72 -11.01 -2.65
C ALA A 157 -3.33 -10.00 -1.66
N GLN A 158 -3.15 -10.22 -0.37
CA GLN A 158 -3.62 -9.30 0.67
C GLN A 158 -2.77 -8.03 0.70
N VAL A 159 -1.45 -8.15 0.60
CA VAL A 159 -0.52 -7.01 0.58
C VAL A 159 -0.79 -6.12 -0.63
N LEU A 160 -0.92 -6.71 -1.82
CA LEU A 160 -1.26 -5.95 -3.04
C LEU A 160 -2.65 -5.32 -2.94
N SER A 161 -3.65 -6.02 -2.38
CA SER A 161 -4.98 -5.45 -2.17
C SER A 161 -4.98 -4.28 -1.21
N GLN A 162 -4.13 -4.32 -0.20
CA GLN A 162 -3.94 -3.23 0.77
C GLN A 162 -3.31 -2.00 0.10
N GLU A 163 -2.25 -2.23 -0.69
CA GLU A 163 -1.61 -1.13 -1.41
C GLU A 163 -2.52 -0.55 -2.50
N CYS A 164 -3.28 -1.39 -3.22
CA CYS A 164 -4.29 -0.90 -4.16
C CYS A 164 -5.29 0.06 -3.50
N ARG A 165 -5.76 -0.23 -2.28
CA ARG A 165 -6.68 0.67 -1.55
C ARG A 165 -6.02 2.00 -1.20
N ARG A 166 -4.74 2.01 -0.84
CA ARG A 166 -3.99 3.26 -0.59
C ARG A 166 -3.86 4.08 -1.87
N ILE A 167 -3.50 3.42 -2.98
CA ILE A 167 -3.41 4.06 -4.29
C ILE A 167 -4.76 4.65 -4.72
N GLU A 168 -5.85 3.91 -4.53
CA GLU A 168 -7.22 4.38 -4.82
C GLU A 168 -7.54 5.66 -4.05
N ALA A 169 -7.21 5.70 -2.76
CA ALA A 169 -7.43 6.87 -1.92
C ALA A 169 -6.57 8.07 -2.37
N ASP A 170 -5.29 7.83 -2.67
CA ASP A 170 -4.34 8.88 -3.04
C ASP A 170 -4.66 9.50 -4.42
N LEU A 171 -5.15 8.68 -5.36
CA LEU A 171 -5.47 9.10 -6.74
C LEU A 171 -6.95 9.42 -6.95
N GLY A 172 -7.78 9.34 -5.92
CA GLY A 172 -9.22 9.57 -5.99
C GLY A 172 -9.94 8.60 -6.91
N LEU A 173 -9.51 7.33 -6.94
CA LEU A 173 -10.11 6.28 -7.76
C LEU A 173 -11.25 5.59 -7.02
N THR A 174 -12.15 4.98 -7.80
CA THR A 174 -13.28 4.22 -7.25
C THR A 174 -12.77 2.91 -6.64
N SER A 175 -13.03 2.72 -5.34
CA SER A 175 -12.79 1.42 -4.73
C SER A 175 -13.88 0.45 -5.18
N PRO A 176 -13.56 -0.67 -5.85
CA PRO A 176 -14.56 -1.65 -6.19
C PRO A 176 -15.14 -2.18 -4.87
N GLN A 177 -16.38 -1.80 -4.57
CA GLN A 177 -17.10 -2.35 -3.45
C GLN A 177 -17.17 -3.87 -3.65
N ARG A 178 -16.31 -4.58 -2.99
CA ARG A 178 -16.47 -6.01 -2.79
C ARG A 178 -17.68 -6.12 -1.86
N GLY A 179 -18.85 -6.32 -2.42
CA GLY A 179 -19.99 -6.77 -1.64
C GLY A 179 -19.52 -7.97 -0.79
N PRO A 180 -20.00 -8.15 0.42
CA PRO A 180 -19.63 -9.29 1.25
C PRO A 180 -19.80 -10.54 0.37
N ASP A 181 -18.72 -11.35 0.26
CA ASP A 181 -18.78 -12.62 -0.46
C ASP A 181 -19.97 -13.39 0.10
N PRO A 182 -21.03 -13.65 -0.68
CA PRO A 182 -22.25 -14.30 -0.17
C PRO A 182 -21.94 -15.66 0.47
N ALA A 183 -20.88 -16.33 0.02
CA ALA A 183 -20.42 -17.58 0.65
C ALA A 183 -19.75 -17.34 2.01
N GLN A 184 -19.07 -16.21 2.20
CA GLN A 184 -18.47 -15.83 3.47
C GLN A 184 -19.52 -15.28 4.43
N ALA A 185 -20.48 -14.50 3.94
CA ALA A 185 -21.64 -14.06 4.72
C ALA A 185 -22.49 -15.23 5.20
N ALA A 186 -22.73 -16.22 4.34
CA ALA A 186 -23.45 -17.45 4.70
C ALA A 186 -22.69 -18.29 5.74
N ARG A 187 -21.36 -18.36 5.67
CA ARG A 187 -20.53 -19.06 6.67
C ARG A 187 -20.49 -18.34 8.02
N PHE A 188 -20.54 -17.02 8.04
CA PHE A 188 -20.68 -16.23 9.28
C PHE A 188 -22.10 -16.37 9.85
N ALA A 189 -23.13 -16.31 9.04
CA ALA A 189 -24.52 -16.52 9.47
C ALA A 189 -24.77 -17.92 10.03
N ALA A 190 -24.12 -18.95 9.45
CA ALA A 190 -24.22 -20.33 9.93
C ALA A 190 -23.44 -20.61 11.24
N ARG A 191 -22.55 -19.72 11.64
CA ARG A 191 -21.75 -19.83 12.88
C ARG A 191 -22.33 -19.03 14.06
N THR A 192 -23.30 -18.18 13.81
CA THR A 192 -23.94 -17.39 14.87
C THR A 192 -25.12 -18.21 15.40
N PRO A 193 -25.10 -18.72 16.63
CA PRO A 193 -26.31 -19.26 17.25
C PRO A 193 -27.35 -18.14 17.29
N ALA A 194 -28.60 -18.49 16.99
CA ALA A 194 -29.71 -17.54 17.00
C ALA A 194 -29.72 -16.77 18.32
N PRO A 195 -29.69 -15.43 18.28
CA PRO A 195 -29.76 -14.66 19.52
C PRO A 195 -31.19 -14.73 20.04
N ASP A 196 -31.34 -15.14 21.29
CA ASP A 196 -32.50 -14.84 22.10
C ASP A 196 -32.76 -13.33 22.03
N THR A 197 -33.95 -12.97 21.65
CA THR A 197 -34.40 -11.59 21.42
C THR A 197 -34.47 -10.83 22.74
N THR A 198 -33.38 -10.23 23.15
CA THR A 198 -33.37 -9.15 24.11
C THR A 198 -32.73 -7.93 23.44
N PRO A 199 -33.35 -6.75 23.38
CA PRO A 199 -32.78 -5.58 22.74
C PRO A 199 -31.65 -5.04 23.62
N LEU A 200 -30.42 -5.39 23.30
CA LEU A 200 -29.23 -4.72 23.81
C LEU A 200 -28.85 -3.63 22.81
N VAL A 201 -29.33 -2.45 23.07
CA VAL A 201 -28.77 -1.21 22.57
C VAL A 201 -27.46 -0.99 23.32
N GLU A 202 -26.37 -0.81 22.54
CA GLU A 202 -25.02 -0.32 22.84
C GLU A 202 -23.86 -1.35 22.91
N PRO A 203 -23.15 -1.51 21.76
CA PRO A 203 -21.68 -1.58 21.84
C PRO A 203 -20.94 -0.69 20.84
N ALA A 204 -21.62 0.02 19.91
CA ALA A 204 -20.93 0.79 18.89
C ALA A 204 -20.24 2.06 19.42
N ALA A 205 -20.83 2.74 20.39
CA ALA A 205 -20.27 3.97 20.96
C ALA A 205 -19.01 3.68 21.80
N ASP A 206 -19.00 2.56 22.51
CA ASP A 206 -17.85 2.16 23.36
C ASP A 206 -16.65 1.75 22.51
N THR A 207 -16.89 1.04 21.42
CA THR A 207 -15.83 0.63 20.46
C THR A 207 -15.20 1.82 19.74
N THR A 208 -16.01 2.83 19.40
CA THR A 208 -15.54 4.05 18.75
C THR A 208 -14.71 4.92 19.70
N ALA A 209 -15.16 5.02 20.98
CA ALA A 209 -14.39 5.71 22.00
C ALA A 209 -13.05 5.04 22.31
N GLN A 210 -13.01 3.72 22.38
CA GLN A 210 -11.76 2.95 22.52
C GLN A 210 -10.83 3.16 21.33
N LEU A 211 -11.34 3.17 20.11
CA LEU A 211 -10.55 3.45 18.91
C LEU A 211 -9.99 4.88 18.95
N ALA A 212 -10.79 5.87 19.29
CA ALA A 212 -10.33 7.24 19.43
C ALA A 212 -9.20 7.34 20.47
N GLN A 213 -9.34 6.66 21.60
CA GLN A 213 -8.32 6.63 22.65
C GLN A 213 -7.01 5.98 22.16
N LEU A 214 -7.08 4.88 21.42
CA LEU A 214 -5.90 4.24 20.83
C LEU A 214 -5.20 5.17 19.83
N LEU A 215 -5.96 5.85 18.98
CA LEU A 215 -5.40 6.82 18.03
C LEU A 215 -4.74 8.00 18.75
N HIS A 216 -5.34 8.50 19.83
CA HIS A 216 -4.72 9.53 20.67
C HIS A 216 -3.40 9.06 21.30
N GLN A 217 -3.36 7.83 21.83
CA GLN A 217 -2.13 7.26 22.40
C GLN A 217 -1.02 7.09 21.35
N LEU A 218 -1.37 6.65 20.14
CA LEU A 218 -0.41 6.52 19.03
C LEU A 218 0.12 7.88 18.57
N ALA A 219 -0.76 8.89 18.55
CA ALA A 219 -0.45 10.24 18.06
C ALA A 219 0.10 11.18 19.15
N ASP A 220 0.25 10.73 20.38
CA ASP A 220 0.82 11.55 21.46
C ASP A 220 2.21 12.04 21.09
N GLU A 221 2.41 13.36 21.16
CA GLU A 221 3.64 14.02 20.68
C GLU A 221 4.82 13.86 21.62
N ALA A 222 4.58 13.57 22.87
CA ALA A 222 5.60 13.49 23.91
C ALA A 222 6.02 12.06 24.21
N THR A 223 5.06 11.14 24.35
CA THR A 223 5.29 9.79 24.86
C THR A 223 4.76 8.69 23.92
N GLY A 224 4.08 9.09 22.84
CA GLY A 224 3.52 8.14 21.87
C GLY A 224 4.59 7.35 21.10
N PRO A 225 4.24 6.13 20.62
CA PRO A 225 5.15 5.30 19.84
C PRO A 225 5.71 6.02 18.61
N LEU A 226 4.89 6.82 17.91
CA LEU A 226 5.33 7.58 16.75
C LEU A 226 6.28 8.71 17.13
N ALA A 227 6.11 9.35 18.28
CA ALA A 227 7.06 10.35 18.79
C ALA A 227 8.43 9.72 19.09
N THR A 228 8.43 8.52 19.66
CA THR A 228 9.66 7.76 19.93
C THR A 228 10.39 7.41 18.64
N VAL A 229 9.67 6.89 17.64
CA VAL A 229 10.27 6.56 16.33
C VAL A 229 10.79 7.82 15.64
N ARG A 230 10.03 8.92 15.67
CA ARG A 230 10.47 10.20 15.11
C ARG A 230 11.76 10.68 15.76
N GLY A 231 11.82 10.67 17.08
CA GLY A 231 13.03 11.08 17.82
C GLY A 231 14.26 10.23 17.51
N LEU A 232 14.07 8.91 17.29
CA LEU A 232 15.17 8.03 16.85
C LEU A 232 15.66 8.39 15.44
N VAL A 233 14.75 8.70 14.52
CA VAL A 233 15.08 9.10 13.14
C VAL A 233 15.80 10.46 13.14
N GLU A 234 15.30 11.44 13.89
CA GLU A 234 15.94 12.75 14.07
C GLU A 234 17.35 12.62 14.67
N HIS A 235 17.50 11.76 15.68
CA HIS A 235 18.80 11.49 16.27
C HIS A 235 19.76 10.82 15.28
N ALA A 236 19.27 9.87 14.47
CA ALA A 236 20.07 9.24 13.43
C ALA A 236 20.51 10.25 12.35
N ALA A 237 19.60 11.14 11.91
CA ALA A 237 19.90 12.21 10.97
C ALA A 237 21.03 13.11 11.50
N HIS A 238 20.89 13.57 12.75
CA HIS A 238 21.89 14.43 13.38
C HIS A 238 23.26 13.74 13.54
N ARG A 239 23.28 12.45 13.82
CA ARG A 239 24.54 11.70 13.88
C ARG A 239 25.21 11.53 12.53
N LEU A 240 24.44 11.38 11.45
CA LEU A 240 24.98 11.31 10.09
C LEU A 240 25.57 12.65 9.63
N ASP A 241 24.99 13.77 10.02
CA ASP A 241 25.54 15.10 9.73
C ASP A 241 26.93 15.31 10.36
N GLY A 242 27.20 14.61 11.45
CA GLY A 242 28.55 14.62 12.11
C GLY A 242 29.60 13.71 11.44
N LEU A 243 29.21 12.94 10.38
CA LEU A 243 30.08 11.97 9.69
C LEU A 243 30.20 12.26 8.19
N PRO A 244 30.67 13.43 7.76
CA PRO A 244 30.58 13.89 6.37
C PRO A 244 31.36 13.05 5.35
N HIS A 245 32.31 12.23 5.81
CA HIS A 245 33.15 11.42 4.93
C HIS A 245 32.64 9.98 4.69
N ALA A 246 31.67 9.52 5.49
CA ALA A 246 31.14 8.15 5.40
C ALA A 246 29.81 8.05 4.62
N TYR A 247 29.02 9.13 4.65
CA TYR A 247 27.69 9.16 4.03
C TYR A 247 27.47 10.53 3.40
N GLY A 248 27.01 10.59 2.16
CA GLY A 248 26.74 11.86 1.49
C GLY A 248 25.66 12.68 2.25
N PRO A 249 25.65 14.03 2.08
CA PRO A 249 24.68 14.92 2.75
C PRO A 249 23.22 14.58 2.43
N ALA A 250 22.98 13.87 1.33
CA ALA A 250 21.64 13.42 0.94
C ALA A 250 21.00 12.46 1.95
N THR A 251 21.80 11.65 2.66
CA THR A 251 21.25 10.63 3.59
C THR A 251 20.68 11.27 4.86
N GLY A 252 21.36 12.29 5.42
CA GLY A 252 20.85 13.08 6.55
C GLY A 252 19.53 13.78 6.19
N HIS A 253 19.50 14.45 5.05
CA HIS A 253 18.27 15.10 4.54
C HIS A 253 17.11 14.13 4.29
N GLN A 254 17.39 12.90 3.82
CA GLN A 254 16.34 11.87 3.68
C GLN A 254 15.74 11.48 5.02
N LEU A 255 16.54 11.32 6.06
CA LEU A 255 16.05 11.01 7.41
C LEU A 255 15.25 12.18 8.01
N GLU A 256 15.69 13.42 7.83
CA GLU A 256 14.88 14.59 8.21
C GLU A 256 13.52 14.62 7.52
N PHE A 257 13.49 14.28 6.22
CA PHE A 257 12.24 14.20 5.49
C PHE A 257 11.32 13.08 6.03
N VAL A 258 11.88 11.94 6.41
CA VAL A 258 11.14 10.86 7.08
C VAL A 258 10.58 11.33 8.43
N ALA A 259 11.36 12.05 9.23
CA ALA A 259 10.91 12.59 10.50
C ALA A 259 9.74 13.57 10.34
N ARG A 260 9.79 14.46 9.33
CA ARG A 260 8.68 15.37 9.00
C ARG A 260 7.42 14.62 8.58
N ARG A 261 7.56 13.54 7.82
CA ARG A 261 6.40 12.70 7.43
C ARG A 261 5.78 12.00 8.63
N LEU A 262 6.59 11.49 9.56
CA LEU A 262 6.11 10.89 10.82
C LEU A 262 5.32 11.91 11.64
N TYR A 263 5.79 13.16 11.72
CA TYR A 263 5.05 14.24 12.35
C TYR A 263 3.70 14.50 11.66
N GLY A 264 3.66 14.56 10.32
CA GLY A 264 2.41 14.69 9.57
C GLY A 264 1.42 13.57 9.88
N ILE A 265 1.89 12.32 9.91
CA ILE A 265 1.04 11.16 10.28
C ILE A 265 0.50 11.30 11.72
N GLN A 266 1.29 11.78 12.67
CA GLN A 266 0.81 12.04 14.04
C GLN A 266 -0.33 13.05 14.05
N GLN A 267 -0.23 14.16 13.29
CA GLN A 267 -1.28 15.17 13.19
C GLN A 267 -2.55 14.62 12.53
N ASP A 268 -2.42 13.81 11.49
CA ASP A 268 -3.54 13.17 10.80
C ASP A 268 -4.29 12.20 11.73
N LEU A 269 -3.56 11.38 12.49
CA LEU A 269 -4.17 10.47 13.48
C LEU A 269 -4.87 11.24 14.61
N LYS A 270 -4.27 12.32 15.07
CA LYS A 270 -4.88 13.19 16.10
C LYS A 270 -6.18 13.82 15.60
N THR A 271 -6.16 14.33 14.36
CA THR A 271 -7.35 14.89 13.72
C THR A 271 -8.43 13.83 13.52
N THR A 272 -8.05 12.64 13.10
CA THR A 272 -8.97 11.51 12.93
C THR A 272 -9.58 11.08 14.25
N ALA A 273 -8.79 11.02 15.33
CA ALA A 273 -9.27 10.66 16.66
C ALA A 273 -10.34 11.65 17.17
N VAL A 274 -10.15 12.95 16.92
CA VAL A 274 -11.12 14.00 17.28
C VAL A 274 -12.39 13.93 16.44
N ALA A 275 -12.27 13.50 15.17
CA ALA A 275 -13.42 13.40 14.26
C ALA A 275 -14.29 12.16 14.51
N LEU A 276 -13.83 11.19 15.32
CA LEU A 276 -14.63 10.01 15.63
C LEU A 276 -15.82 10.36 16.52
N PRO A 277 -17.05 9.89 16.21
CA PRO A 277 -18.23 10.12 17.02
C PRO A 277 -18.04 9.46 18.39
N GLY A 278 -18.21 10.23 19.47
CA GLY A 278 -18.05 9.77 20.86
C GLY A 278 -17.00 10.54 21.68
N THR A 279 -16.20 11.40 21.06
CA THR A 279 -15.22 12.27 21.78
C THR A 279 -15.80 13.61 22.21
N ALA A 280 -17.06 13.91 21.86
CA ALA A 280 -17.73 15.10 22.40
C ALA A 280 -17.87 14.93 23.91
N THR A 281 -17.01 15.60 24.66
CA THR A 281 -17.17 15.85 26.08
C THR A 281 -18.60 16.32 26.29
N SER A 282 -19.45 15.48 26.92
CA SER A 282 -20.77 15.84 27.35
C SER A 282 -20.64 17.00 28.35
N THR A 283 -20.65 18.20 27.82
CA THR A 283 -20.97 19.37 28.63
C THR A 283 -22.47 19.27 28.89
N ALA A 284 -22.86 18.54 29.94
CA ALA A 284 -24.22 18.50 30.41
C ALA A 284 -24.66 19.94 30.63
N PRO A 285 -25.77 20.40 30.03
CA PRO A 285 -26.31 21.69 30.37
C PRO A 285 -26.76 21.60 31.83
N SER A 286 -26.12 22.40 32.69
CA SER A 286 -26.53 22.61 34.08
C SER A 286 -28.00 23.00 34.07
N THR A 287 -28.88 22.07 34.45
CA THR A 287 -30.29 22.28 34.64
C THR A 287 -30.43 23.25 35.84
N ARG A 288 -30.61 24.50 35.49
CA ARG A 288 -30.99 25.57 36.43
C ARG A 288 -32.26 25.11 37.11
N ALA A 289 -32.20 24.78 38.39
CA ALA A 289 -33.32 24.45 39.22
C ALA A 289 -34.36 25.60 39.17
N VAL A 290 -35.53 25.29 38.59
CA VAL A 290 -36.68 26.18 38.61
C VAL A 290 -37.21 26.11 40.03
N ALA A 291 -37.13 27.23 40.78
CA ALA A 291 -37.71 27.38 42.09
C ALA A 291 -39.24 27.21 42.01
N ALA A 292 -39.80 26.33 42.86
CA ALA A 292 -41.21 26.11 42.99
C ALA A 292 -41.89 27.39 43.52
N PRO A 293 -43.08 27.75 43.03
CA PRO A 293 -43.83 28.91 43.56
C PRO A 293 -44.32 28.61 44.96
N GLN A 294 -44.01 29.52 45.92
CA GLN A 294 -44.53 29.50 47.24
C GLN A 294 -46.01 29.87 47.20
N THR A 295 -46.88 28.99 47.69
CA THR A 295 -48.30 29.22 47.95
C THR A 295 -48.45 30.14 49.12
N ALA A 296 -49.02 31.32 48.91
CA ALA A 296 -49.41 32.27 49.96
C ALA A 296 -50.64 31.78 50.73
N PRO A 297 -50.72 31.99 52.05
CA PRO A 297 -51.85 31.55 52.81
C PRO A 297 -53.06 32.48 52.61
N ALA A 298 -54.27 31.90 52.49
CA ALA A 298 -55.55 32.58 52.37
C ALA A 298 -55.90 33.31 53.65
N ARG A 299 -56.09 34.62 53.54
CA ARG A 299 -56.70 35.46 54.61
C ARG A 299 -58.18 35.18 54.62
N ARG A 300 -58.68 34.68 55.77
CA ARG A 300 -60.10 34.73 56.12
C ARG A 300 -60.45 36.16 56.59
N SER A 301 -61.43 36.75 55.97
CA SER A 301 -62.12 37.93 56.47
C SER A 301 -63.50 37.55 56.89
N ARG A 302 -63.89 38.11 58.03
CA ARG A 302 -65.23 38.13 58.46
C ARG A 302 -66.11 38.98 57.55
#